data_85fdba6f3783f114ccd8514e44cbd594
#
_entry.id   85fdba6f3783f114ccd8514e44cbd594
#
_cell.length_a   1.000
_cell.length_b   1.000
_cell.length_c   1.000
_cell.angle_alpha   90.00
_cell.angle_beta   90.00
_cell.angle_gamma   90.00
#
_symmetry.space_group_name_H-M   'P 1'
#
loop_
_entity.id
_entity.type
_entity.pdbx_description
1 polymer ?
#
loop_
_entity_poly.entity_id
_entity_poly.type
_entity_poly.pdbx_seq_one_letter_code
_entity_poly.pdbx_strand_id
1 'polypeptide(L)'
;MKKFFSENKDYILNMFLVLGTNAFLYFIVKHFIPSYHLITLPLDDKIPLIPFFIIFYTIWYPYLFVVFYFIFKKDKNKFKSLIKKYIVCAVIADLCFIIYPTMVTRLEVNGYNSLVSLMLYITYITDIPVNCFPSLHCTFALLVMYAVTFDKNMNKVFRILVGIISPLICLSTVLVKQHSVIDVVGALFLSCIIYVDFKKRK
;
A
#
# COMPACT_ATOMS: atom_id res chain seq x y z
N MET A 1 4.80 -8.56 28.74
CA MET A 1 4.10 -7.52 27.97
C MET A 1 4.65 -6.11 28.21
N LYS A 2 4.71 -5.56 29.42
CA LYS A 2 5.18 -4.17 29.71
C LYS A 2 6.57 -3.88 29.11
N LYS A 3 7.55 -4.80 29.22
CA LYS A 3 8.90 -4.64 28.66
C LYS A 3 8.90 -4.54 27.13
N PHE A 4 8.10 -5.36 26.43
CA PHE A 4 7.96 -5.30 24.98
C PHE A 4 7.42 -3.93 24.53
N PHE A 5 6.37 -3.43 25.16
CA PHE A 5 5.80 -2.12 24.83
C PHE A 5 6.78 -0.97 25.10
N SER A 6 7.51 -1.01 26.22
CA SER A 6 8.51 0.00 26.54
C SER A 6 9.65 0.03 25.50
N GLU A 7 10.18 -1.13 25.11
CA GLU A 7 11.29 -1.22 24.16
C GLU A 7 10.89 -0.87 22.71
N ASN A 8 9.60 -0.99 22.36
CA ASN A 8 9.09 -0.76 21.01
C ASN A 8 8.13 0.45 20.92
N LYS A 9 8.10 1.32 21.95
CA LYS A 9 7.19 2.47 22.01
C LYS A 9 7.26 3.34 20.75
N ASP A 10 8.49 3.69 20.31
CA ASP A 10 8.70 4.53 19.14
C ASP A 10 8.17 3.85 17.85
N TYR A 11 8.37 2.53 17.72
CA TYR A 11 7.84 1.76 16.61
C TYR A 11 6.31 1.82 16.59
N ILE A 12 5.69 1.47 17.70
CA ILE A 12 4.23 1.42 17.84
C ILE A 12 3.62 2.79 17.54
N LEU A 13 4.16 3.85 18.15
CA LEU A 13 3.68 5.22 17.96
C LEU A 13 3.77 5.67 16.50
N ASN A 14 4.91 5.43 15.84
CA ASN A 14 5.09 5.81 14.43
C ASN A 14 4.19 5.00 13.49
N MET A 15 3.97 3.71 13.77
CA MET A 15 3.03 2.89 12.96
C MET A 15 1.60 3.38 13.12
N PHE A 16 1.16 3.69 14.34
CA PHE A 16 -0.15 4.30 14.56
C PHE A 16 -0.27 5.67 13.88
N LEU A 17 0.76 6.50 13.94
CA LEU A 17 0.77 7.79 13.27
C LEU A 17 0.57 7.63 11.76
N VAL A 18 1.37 6.79 11.10
CA VAL A 18 1.33 6.61 9.65
C VAL A 18 0.01 5.99 9.20
N LEU A 19 -0.38 4.87 9.79
CA LEU A 19 -1.58 4.15 9.36
C LEU A 19 -2.85 4.86 9.82
N GLY A 20 -2.84 5.43 11.04
CA GLY A 20 -3.98 6.20 11.56
C GLY A 20 -4.21 7.48 10.78
N THR A 21 -3.15 8.23 10.45
CA THR A 21 -3.27 9.45 9.63
C THR A 21 -3.79 9.11 8.24
N ASN A 22 -3.24 8.08 7.60
CA ASN A 22 -3.69 7.65 6.28
C ASN A 22 -5.17 7.21 6.30
N ALA A 23 -5.57 6.39 7.26
CA ALA A 23 -6.96 5.96 7.39
C ALA A 23 -7.91 7.15 7.66
N PHE A 24 -7.49 8.09 8.49
CA PHE A 24 -8.27 9.30 8.81
C PHE A 24 -8.45 10.21 7.60
N LEU A 25 -7.36 10.48 6.86
CA LEU A 25 -7.41 11.30 5.65
C LEU A 25 -8.25 10.63 4.56
N TYR A 26 -8.06 9.33 4.32
CA TYR A 26 -8.89 8.57 3.40
C TYR A 26 -10.38 8.65 3.74
N PHE A 27 -10.71 8.52 5.03
CA PHE A 27 -12.10 8.61 5.49
C PHE A 27 -12.69 10.00 5.25
N ILE A 28 -11.94 11.07 5.56
CA ILE A 28 -12.36 12.45 5.33
C ILE A 28 -12.57 12.69 3.83
N VAL A 29 -11.56 12.40 3.03
CA VAL A 29 -11.62 12.62 1.57
C VAL A 29 -12.82 11.90 0.99
N LYS A 30 -13.02 10.63 1.33
CA LYS A 30 -14.17 9.83 0.88
C LYS A 30 -15.52 10.43 1.28
N HIS A 31 -15.62 11.05 2.47
CA HIS A 31 -16.88 11.59 2.97
C HIS A 31 -17.27 12.93 2.33
N PHE A 32 -16.29 13.76 1.96
CA PHE A 32 -16.52 15.09 1.43
C PHE A 32 -16.51 15.19 -0.10
N ILE A 33 -16.13 14.13 -0.80
CA ILE A 33 -16.10 14.14 -2.27
C ILE A 33 -17.44 13.69 -2.84
N PRO A 34 -18.15 14.55 -3.60
CA PRO A 34 -19.50 14.24 -4.10
C PRO A 34 -19.49 13.38 -5.35
N SER A 35 -18.39 13.34 -6.10
CA SER A 35 -18.30 12.60 -7.37
C SER A 35 -16.90 12.12 -7.66
N TYR A 36 -16.75 11.04 -8.42
CA TYR A 36 -15.49 10.42 -8.79
C TYR A 36 -15.37 10.28 -10.30
N HIS A 37 -14.17 10.47 -10.82
CA HIS A 37 -13.83 10.24 -12.21
C HIS A 37 -13.45 8.77 -12.42
N LEU A 38 -14.11 8.11 -13.34
CA LEU A 38 -13.73 6.76 -13.74
C LEU A 38 -12.38 6.79 -14.43
N ILE A 39 -11.41 6.04 -13.89
CA ILE A 39 -10.06 5.94 -14.43
C ILE A 39 -9.77 4.49 -14.80
N THR A 40 -9.93 4.16 -16.09
CA THR A 40 -9.64 2.84 -16.64
C THR A 40 -8.91 2.99 -17.96
N LEU A 41 -8.03 2.04 -18.26
CA LEU A 41 -7.33 1.92 -19.52
C LEU A 41 -7.91 0.74 -20.31
N PRO A 42 -7.85 0.74 -21.64
CA PRO A 42 -8.24 -0.44 -22.44
C PRO A 42 -7.50 -1.74 -22.05
N LEU A 43 -6.35 -1.59 -21.39
CA LEU A 43 -5.57 -2.70 -20.85
C LEU A 43 -6.26 -3.34 -19.63
N ASP A 44 -6.96 -2.55 -18.81
CA ASP A 44 -7.63 -3.05 -17.60
C ASP A 44 -8.76 -4.03 -17.95
N ASP A 45 -9.41 -3.83 -19.10
CA ASP A 45 -10.48 -4.73 -19.59
C ASP A 45 -9.93 -6.10 -20.02
N LYS A 46 -8.66 -6.14 -20.45
CA LYS A 46 -7.99 -7.38 -20.86
C LYS A 46 -7.43 -8.19 -19.69
N ILE A 47 -7.28 -7.57 -18.53
CA ILE A 47 -6.77 -8.23 -17.33
C ILE A 47 -7.93 -8.97 -16.65
N PRO A 48 -7.85 -10.30 -16.46
CA PRO A 48 -8.92 -11.05 -15.79
C PRO A 48 -8.98 -10.75 -14.29
N LEU A 49 -10.17 -10.92 -13.70
CA LEU A 49 -10.32 -11.04 -12.26
C LEU A 49 -9.76 -12.40 -11.82
N ILE A 50 -8.76 -12.41 -10.95
CA ILE A 50 -8.18 -13.62 -10.37
C ILE A 50 -8.36 -13.59 -8.83
N PRO A 51 -9.44 -14.16 -8.30
CA PRO A 51 -9.80 -14.08 -6.88
C PRO A 51 -8.68 -14.52 -5.92
N PHE A 52 -7.84 -15.49 -6.31
CA PHE A 52 -6.73 -15.97 -5.50
C PHE A 52 -5.78 -14.84 -5.04
N PHE A 53 -5.62 -13.79 -5.84
CA PHE A 53 -4.74 -12.68 -5.50
C PHE A 53 -5.25 -11.81 -4.35
N ILE A 54 -6.49 -12.03 -3.89
CA ILE A 54 -6.99 -11.36 -2.68
C ILE A 54 -6.13 -11.66 -1.45
N ILE A 55 -5.45 -12.79 -1.42
CA ILE A 55 -4.51 -13.16 -0.34
C ILE A 55 -3.37 -12.13 -0.27
N PHE A 56 -2.77 -11.78 -1.41
CA PHE A 56 -1.69 -10.79 -1.47
C PHE A 56 -2.19 -9.36 -1.20
N TYR A 57 -3.42 -9.06 -1.59
CA TYR A 57 -4.06 -7.80 -1.28
C TYR A 57 -4.26 -7.62 0.23
N THR A 58 -4.83 -8.61 0.89
CA THR A 58 -5.18 -8.53 2.32
C THR A 58 -3.98 -8.64 3.26
N ILE A 59 -2.93 -9.38 2.87
CA ILE A 59 -1.71 -9.46 3.69
C ILE A 59 -0.91 -8.14 3.71
N TRP A 60 -1.24 -7.15 2.88
CA TRP A 60 -0.53 -5.89 2.82
C TRP A 60 -0.37 -5.21 4.19
N TYR A 61 -1.43 -5.14 5.01
CA TYR A 61 -1.33 -4.57 6.36
C TYR A 61 -0.33 -5.32 7.26
N PRO A 62 -0.50 -6.62 7.54
CA PRO A 62 0.44 -7.35 8.37
C PRO A 62 1.84 -7.39 7.75
N TYR A 63 1.96 -7.42 6.43
CA TYR A 63 3.24 -7.36 5.74
C TYR A 63 4.00 -6.08 6.07
N LEU A 64 3.37 -4.91 6.00
CA LEU A 64 3.99 -3.65 6.32
C LEU A 64 4.45 -3.62 7.79
N PHE A 65 3.59 -4.05 8.73
CA PHE A 65 3.96 -4.12 10.14
C PHE A 65 5.21 -4.98 10.36
N VAL A 66 5.27 -6.15 9.76
CA VAL A 66 6.42 -7.06 9.90
C VAL A 66 7.68 -6.43 9.31
N VAL A 67 7.62 -5.92 8.08
CA VAL A 67 8.80 -5.35 7.42
C VAL A 67 9.32 -4.13 8.16
N PHE A 68 8.44 -3.23 8.58
CA PHE A 68 8.83 -2.06 9.38
C PHE A 68 9.45 -2.44 10.71
N TYR A 69 8.94 -3.49 11.38
CA TYR A 69 9.49 -3.97 12.63
C TYR A 69 10.94 -4.46 12.46
N PHE A 70 11.21 -5.24 11.41
CA PHE A 70 12.58 -5.68 11.12
C PHE A 70 13.52 -4.52 10.78
N ILE A 71 13.06 -3.52 10.03
CA ILE A 71 13.84 -2.30 9.74
C ILE A 71 14.11 -1.54 11.06
N PHE A 72 13.10 -1.35 11.91
CA PHE A 72 13.23 -0.68 13.20
C PHE A 72 14.24 -1.36 14.12
N LYS A 73 14.20 -2.68 14.20
CA LYS A 73 15.15 -3.46 15.03
C LYS A 73 16.57 -3.37 14.49
N LYS A 74 16.74 -3.28 13.19
CA LYS A 74 18.05 -3.23 12.55
C LYS A 74 18.67 -1.83 12.55
N ASP A 75 17.87 -0.82 12.20
CA ASP A 75 18.31 0.58 12.06
C ASP A 75 17.15 1.56 12.31
N LYS A 76 17.14 2.15 13.49
CA LYS A 76 16.11 3.13 13.90
C LYS A 76 16.13 4.40 13.06
N ASN A 77 17.29 4.85 12.57
CA ASN A 77 17.39 6.05 11.74
C ASN A 77 16.80 5.80 10.36
N LYS A 78 17.08 4.63 9.78
CA LYS A 78 16.48 4.18 8.53
C LYS A 78 14.96 4.04 8.66
N PHE A 79 14.48 3.46 9.75
CA PHE A 79 13.05 3.39 10.06
C PHE A 79 12.41 4.78 10.07
N LYS A 80 12.97 5.74 10.84
CA LYS A 80 12.46 7.13 10.90
C LYS A 80 12.49 7.82 9.54
N SER A 81 13.55 7.61 8.75
CA SER A 81 13.63 8.13 7.37
C SER A 81 12.54 7.55 6.48
N LEU A 82 12.25 6.26 6.60
CA LEU A 82 11.22 5.59 5.82
C LEU A 82 9.81 6.09 6.21
N ILE A 83 9.54 6.27 7.51
CA ILE A 83 8.29 6.87 8.00
C ILE A 83 8.04 8.25 7.38
N LYS A 84 9.07 9.11 7.32
CA LYS A 84 8.94 10.42 6.67
C LYS A 84 8.56 10.29 5.19
N LYS A 85 9.17 9.35 4.45
CA LYS A 85 8.83 9.08 3.05
C LYS A 85 7.38 8.62 2.89
N TYR A 86 6.92 7.78 3.79
CA TYR A 86 5.52 7.33 3.82
C TYR A 86 4.55 8.50 4.00
N ILE A 87 4.82 9.36 4.98
CA ILE A 87 3.98 10.54 5.23
C ILE A 87 3.95 11.44 3.99
N VAL A 88 5.11 11.70 3.37
CA VAL A 88 5.17 12.53 2.16
C VAL A 88 4.37 11.90 1.01
N CYS A 89 4.51 10.58 0.79
CA CYS A 89 3.74 9.90 -0.25
C CYS A 89 2.24 9.92 0.05
N ALA A 90 1.83 9.72 1.31
CA ALA A 90 0.43 9.79 1.71
C ALA A 90 -0.14 11.18 1.43
N VAL A 91 0.54 12.24 1.86
CA VAL A 91 0.08 13.63 1.62
C VAL A 91 -0.05 13.93 0.12
N ILE A 92 0.91 13.49 -0.71
CA ILE A 92 0.83 13.70 -2.16
C ILE A 92 -0.35 12.93 -2.75
N ALA A 93 -0.58 11.67 -2.33
CA ALA A 93 -1.71 10.89 -2.81
C ALA A 93 -3.05 11.49 -2.37
N ASP A 94 -3.16 11.94 -1.10
CA ASP A 94 -4.37 12.57 -0.59
C ASP A 94 -4.67 13.89 -1.33
N LEU A 95 -3.63 14.67 -1.70
CA LEU A 95 -3.82 15.84 -2.57
C LEU A 95 -4.34 15.43 -3.96
N CYS A 96 -3.84 14.36 -4.55
CA CYS A 96 -4.39 13.84 -5.80
C CYS A 96 -5.86 13.43 -5.64
N PHE A 97 -6.22 12.76 -4.55
CA PHE A 97 -7.60 12.34 -4.25
C PHE A 97 -8.55 13.54 -4.08
N ILE A 98 -8.08 14.66 -3.55
CA ILE A 98 -8.86 15.88 -3.39
C ILE A 98 -9.01 16.62 -4.73
N ILE A 99 -7.92 16.75 -5.49
CA ILE A 99 -7.89 17.54 -6.73
C ILE A 99 -8.59 16.81 -7.88
N TYR A 100 -8.36 15.50 -7.97
CA TYR A 100 -8.91 14.66 -9.03
C TYR A 100 -9.31 13.29 -8.45
N PRO A 101 -10.46 13.21 -7.78
CA PRO A 101 -10.92 11.97 -7.15
C PRO A 101 -11.26 10.92 -8.21
N THR A 102 -10.67 9.76 -8.07
CA THR A 102 -10.76 8.68 -9.06
C THR A 102 -11.45 7.45 -8.50
N MET A 103 -12.09 6.69 -9.38
CA MET A 103 -12.66 5.38 -9.07
C MET A 103 -12.40 4.39 -10.20
N VAL A 104 -12.47 3.09 -9.88
CA VAL A 104 -12.43 2.02 -10.87
C VAL A 104 -13.71 1.18 -10.79
N THR A 105 -14.10 0.61 -11.94
CA THR A 105 -15.23 -0.34 -11.99
C THR A 105 -14.78 -1.71 -11.51
N ARG A 106 -15.66 -2.39 -10.79
CA ARG A 106 -15.46 -3.78 -10.37
C ARG A 106 -16.54 -4.68 -10.96
N LEU A 107 -16.15 -5.93 -11.18
CA LEU A 107 -17.13 -6.98 -11.51
C LEU A 107 -17.92 -7.33 -10.24
N GLU A 108 -19.22 -7.58 -10.40
CA GLU A 108 -20.01 -8.11 -9.30
C GLU A 108 -19.53 -9.52 -8.93
N VAL A 109 -19.33 -9.74 -7.63
CA VAL A 109 -18.97 -11.05 -7.09
C VAL A 109 -20.20 -11.64 -6.44
N ASN A 110 -20.86 -12.53 -7.17
CA ASN A 110 -22.06 -13.23 -6.71
C ASN A 110 -21.66 -14.60 -6.12
N GLY A 111 -21.80 -14.71 -4.80
CA GLY A 111 -21.55 -15.95 -4.07
C GLY A 111 -20.13 -16.11 -3.51
N TYR A 112 -20.05 -16.86 -2.42
CA TYR A 112 -18.81 -17.13 -1.69
C TYR A 112 -18.71 -18.61 -1.35
N ASN A 113 -18.40 -19.39 -2.38
CA ASN A 113 -18.30 -20.86 -2.28
C ASN A 113 -16.92 -21.33 -1.76
N SER A 114 -16.00 -20.39 -1.48
CA SER A 114 -14.65 -20.67 -0.99
C SER A 114 -14.18 -19.54 -0.06
N LEU A 115 -13.16 -19.82 0.75
CA LEU A 115 -12.54 -18.80 1.60
C LEU A 115 -12.02 -17.60 0.78
N VAL A 116 -11.44 -17.86 -0.39
CA VAL A 116 -10.92 -16.82 -1.29
C VAL A 116 -12.04 -15.93 -1.81
N SER A 117 -13.16 -16.49 -2.25
CA SER A 117 -14.31 -15.71 -2.72
C SER A 117 -14.99 -14.94 -1.59
N LEU A 118 -15.02 -15.49 -0.38
CA LEU A 118 -15.48 -14.79 0.83
C LEU A 118 -14.56 -13.60 1.17
N MET A 119 -13.24 -13.78 1.15
CA MET A 119 -12.29 -12.69 1.37
C MET A 119 -12.46 -11.58 0.33
N LEU A 120 -12.64 -11.93 -0.95
CA LEU A 120 -12.88 -10.97 -2.02
C LEU A 120 -14.19 -10.20 -1.79
N TYR A 121 -15.27 -10.90 -1.45
CA TYR A 121 -16.56 -10.29 -1.13
C TYR A 121 -16.44 -9.31 0.05
N ILE A 122 -15.82 -9.73 1.17
CA ILE A 122 -15.60 -8.85 2.33
C ILE A 122 -14.80 -7.61 1.92
N THR A 123 -13.72 -7.79 1.15
CA THR A 123 -12.94 -6.65 0.65
C THR A 123 -13.80 -5.70 -0.18
N TYR A 124 -14.64 -6.22 -1.05
CA TYR A 124 -15.48 -5.39 -1.92
C TYR A 124 -16.53 -4.56 -1.17
N ILE A 125 -17.05 -5.05 -0.06
CA ILE A 125 -18.02 -4.29 0.76
C ILE A 125 -17.35 -3.34 1.74
N THR A 126 -16.12 -3.62 2.18
CA THR A 126 -15.41 -2.80 3.18
C THR A 126 -14.49 -1.75 2.55
N ASP A 127 -13.88 -2.08 1.43
CA ASP A 127 -12.93 -1.24 0.70
C ASP A 127 -13.46 -0.92 -0.70
N ILE A 128 -14.24 0.15 -0.80
CA ILE A 128 -14.79 0.59 -2.09
C ILE A 128 -13.69 1.20 -2.96
N PRO A 129 -13.74 1.01 -4.31
CA PRO A 129 -12.65 1.36 -5.21
C PRO A 129 -12.68 2.85 -5.59
N VAL A 130 -12.51 3.71 -4.60
CA VAL A 130 -12.42 5.16 -4.75
C VAL A 130 -11.08 5.67 -4.23
N ASN A 131 -10.69 6.87 -4.63
CA ASN A 131 -9.38 7.44 -4.32
C ASN A 131 -8.25 6.52 -4.77
N CYS A 132 -8.29 6.15 -6.06
CA CYS A 132 -7.45 5.08 -6.58
C CYS A 132 -6.06 5.57 -7.02
N PHE A 133 -5.95 6.79 -7.59
CA PHE A 133 -4.71 7.30 -8.17
C PHE A 133 -3.99 8.33 -7.28
N PRO A 134 -2.69 8.12 -6.98
CA PRO A 134 -1.90 6.89 -7.15
C PRO A 134 -2.23 5.86 -6.06
N SER A 135 -2.04 4.57 -6.36
CA SER A 135 -2.30 3.49 -5.41
C SER A 135 -1.39 3.56 -4.19
N LEU A 136 -1.96 3.79 -2.99
CA LEU A 136 -1.19 3.76 -1.73
C LEU A 136 -0.75 2.35 -1.35
N HIS A 137 -1.52 1.31 -1.68
CA HIS A 137 -1.09 -0.08 -1.51
C HIS A 137 0.23 -0.35 -2.23
N CYS A 138 0.31 0.03 -3.51
CA CYS A 138 1.52 -0.14 -4.31
C CYS A 138 2.65 0.78 -3.84
N THR A 139 2.37 2.06 -3.59
CA THR A 139 3.37 3.04 -3.15
C THR A 139 4.08 2.57 -1.88
N PHE A 140 3.33 2.10 -0.92
CA PHE A 140 3.87 1.67 0.37
C PHE A 140 4.62 0.34 0.26
N ALA A 141 4.11 -0.62 -0.51
CA ALA A 141 4.82 -1.87 -0.77
C ALA A 141 6.15 -1.63 -1.49
N LEU A 142 6.18 -0.71 -2.46
CA LEU A 142 7.40 -0.36 -3.21
C LEU A 142 8.43 0.37 -2.34
N LEU A 143 8.02 1.28 -1.47
CA LEU A 143 8.94 1.97 -0.56
C LEU A 143 9.67 1.00 0.38
N VAL A 144 8.97 0.04 0.98
CA VAL A 144 9.65 -0.99 1.80
C VAL A 144 10.51 -1.91 0.95
N MET A 145 10.08 -2.24 -0.27
CA MET A 145 10.89 -3.02 -1.20
C MET A 145 12.23 -2.35 -1.46
N TYR A 146 12.22 -1.07 -1.85
CA TYR A 146 13.46 -0.33 -2.09
C TYR A 146 14.33 -0.23 -0.85
N ALA A 147 13.71 0.01 0.32
CA ALA A 147 14.44 0.12 1.57
C ALA A 147 15.12 -1.18 2.00
N VAL A 148 14.56 -2.33 1.67
CA VAL A 148 15.06 -3.64 2.12
C VAL A 148 15.93 -4.31 1.07
N THR A 149 15.47 -4.39 -0.20
CA THR A 149 16.17 -5.18 -1.23
C THR A 149 17.55 -4.62 -1.57
N PHE A 150 17.72 -3.30 -1.54
CA PHE A 150 19.00 -2.64 -1.83
C PHE A 150 19.92 -2.48 -0.61
N ASP A 151 19.48 -2.89 0.57
CA ASP A 151 20.31 -2.84 1.78
C ASP A 151 21.04 -4.16 2.03
N LYS A 152 22.34 -4.17 1.71
CA LYS A 152 23.18 -5.36 1.90
C LYS A 152 23.35 -5.77 3.38
N ASN A 153 23.06 -4.87 4.33
CA ASN A 153 23.11 -5.17 5.77
C ASN A 153 21.90 -5.96 6.27
N MET A 154 20.82 -6.05 5.45
CA MET A 154 19.65 -6.88 5.76
C MET A 154 19.92 -8.35 5.39
N ASN A 155 19.28 -9.27 6.10
CA ASN A 155 19.38 -10.69 5.82
C ASN A 155 18.97 -11.00 4.36
N LYS A 156 19.77 -11.83 3.66
CA LYS A 156 19.56 -12.15 2.24
C LYS A 156 18.18 -12.75 1.97
N VAL A 157 17.74 -13.70 2.78
CA VAL A 157 16.42 -14.35 2.62
C VAL A 157 15.30 -13.31 2.79
N PHE A 158 15.40 -12.46 3.80
CA PHE A 158 14.43 -11.40 4.03
C PHE A 158 14.36 -10.41 2.85
N ARG A 159 15.50 -10.04 2.26
CA ARG A 159 15.56 -9.19 1.04
C ARG A 159 14.86 -9.84 -0.14
N ILE A 160 15.07 -11.13 -0.35
CA ILE A 160 14.42 -11.90 -1.42
C ILE A 160 12.91 -11.95 -1.20
N LEU A 161 12.46 -12.29 0.02
CA LEU A 161 11.05 -12.36 0.36
C LEU A 161 10.34 -11.01 0.15
N VAL A 162 10.93 -9.91 0.62
CA VAL A 162 10.38 -8.58 0.41
C VAL A 162 10.37 -8.20 -1.06
N GLY A 163 11.42 -8.58 -1.81
CA GLY A 163 11.52 -8.36 -3.25
C GLY A 163 10.49 -9.13 -4.08
N ILE A 164 9.95 -10.23 -3.58
CA ILE A 164 8.90 -11.03 -4.23
C ILE A 164 7.51 -10.57 -3.78
N ILE A 165 7.30 -10.41 -2.45
CA ILE A 165 5.97 -10.12 -1.91
C ILE A 165 5.49 -8.72 -2.31
N SER A 166 6.36 -7.71 -2.34
CA SER A 166 5.94 -6.34 -2.73
C SER A 166 5.39 -6.25 -4.15
N PRO A 167 6.04 -6.80 -5.19
CA PRO A 167 5.45 -6.85 -6.53
C PRO A 167 4.15 -7.67 -6.60
N LEU A 168 4.04 -8.77 -5.84
CA LEU A 168 2.80 -9.56 -5.77
C LEU A 168 1.64 -8.76 -5.14
N ILE A 169 1.92 -7.92 -4.14
CA ILE A 169 0.95 -6.96 -3.60
C ILE A 169 0.53 -5.97 -4.68
N CYS A 170 1.47 -5.36 -5.40
CA CYS A 170 1.12 -4.44 -6.49
C CYS A 170 0.30 -5.12 -7.58
N LEU A 171 0.68 -6.31 -8.00
CA LEU A 171 -0.05 -7.09 -9.02
C LEU A 171 -1.45 -7.45 -8.51
N SER A 172 -1.59 -7.79 -7.24
CA SER A 172 -2.88 -8.16 -6.65
C SER A 172 -3.91 -7.04 -6.75
N THR A 173 -3.52 -5.78 -6.62
CA THR A 173 -4.45 -4.64 -6.67
C THR A 173 -5.20 -4.56 -8.00
N VAL A 174 -4.52 -4.90 -9.10
CA VAL A 174 -5.12 -4.92 -10.45
C VAL A 174 -5.88 -6.22 -10.70
N LEU A 175 -5.36 -7.36 -10.26
CA LEU A 175 -5.98 -8.67 -10.47
C LEU A 175 -7.24 -8.90 -9.62
N VAL A 176 -7.39 -8.19 -8.50
CA VAL A 176 -8.65 -8.16 -7.74
C VAL A 176 -9.53 -6.95 -8.07
N LYS A 177 -9.21 -6.21 -9.15
CA LYS A 177 -9.99 -5.06 -9.64
C LYS A 177 -10.20 -3.94 -8.60
N GLN A 178 -9.25 -3.74 -7.71
CA GLN A 178 -9.27 -2.61 -6.77
C GLN A 178 -8.57 -1.37 -7.31
N HIS A 179 -7.67 -1.55 -8.28
CA HIS A 179 -6.94 -0.47 -8.95
C HIS A 179 -6.83 -0.72 -10.46
N SER A 180 -6.72 0.36 -11.22
CA SER A 180 -6.31 0.35 -12.62
C SER A 180 -4.79 0.25 -12.74
N VAL A 181 -4.29 -0.17 -13.88
CA VAL A 181 -2.85 -0.19 -14.22
C VAL A 181 -2.23 1.19 -14.05
N ILE A 182 -2.94 2.27 -14.39
CA ILE A 182 -2.43 3.63 -14.25
C ILE A 182 -2.16 4.01 -12.79
N ASP A 183 -2.94 3.50 -11.83
CA ASP A 183 -2.74 3.73 -10.40
C ASP A 183 -1.43 3.11 -9.91
N VAL A 184 -1.10 1.92 -10.44
CA VAL A 184 0.17 1.23 -10.16
C VAL A 184 1.35 1.98 -10.78
N VAL A 185 1.21 2.48 -12.00
CA VAL A 185 2.21 3.30 -12.67
C VAL A 185 2.46 4.60 -11.88
N GLY A 186 1.40 5.28 -11.45
CA GLY A 186 1.50 6.45 -10.59
C GLY A 186 2.24 6.17 -9.28
N ALA A 187 1.94 5.03 -8.66
CA ALA A 187 2.60 4.57 -7.44
C ALA A 187 4.11 4.28 -7.64
N LEU A 188 4.47 3.68 -8.78
CA LEU A 188 5.87 3.44 -9.16
C LEU A 188 6.65 4.76 -9.26
N PHE A 189 6.11 5.75 -9.97
CA PHE A 189 6.74 7.06 -10.12
C PHE A 189 6.87 7.77 -8.77
N LEU A 190 5.78 7.85 -8.00
CA LEU A 190 5.77 8.52 -6.71
C LEU A 190 6.77 7.90 -5.73
N SER A 191 6.74 6.58 -5.56
CA SER A 191 7.64 5.87 -4.66
C SER A 191 9.11 5.98 -5.07
N CYS A 192 9.40 5.91 -6.37
CA CYS A 192 10.77 6.02 -6.91
C CYS A 192 11.34 7.43 -6.66
N ILE A 193 10.61 8.48 -7.02
CA ILE A 193 11.04 9.87 -6.85
C ILE A 193 11.34 10.16 -5.37
N ILE A 194 10.40 9.83 -4.47
CA ILE A 194 10.56 10.08 -3.04
C ILE A 194 11.70 9.24 -2.45
N TYR A 195 11.88 8.00 -2.90
CA TYR A 195 12.98 7.17 -2.41
C TYR A 195 14.34 7.73 -2.81
N VAL A 196 14.52 8.19 -4.05
CA VAL A 196 15.79 8.70 -4.59
C VAL A 196 16.12 10.08 -4.03
N ASP A 197 15.17 11.00 -3.95
CA ASP A 197 15.39 12.38 -3.45
C ASP A 197 15.91 12.37 -2.01
N PHE A 198 15.26 11.60 -1.14
CA PHE A 198 15.71 11.46 0.25
C PHE A 198 17.06 10.73 0.42
N LYS A 199 17.54 9.99 -0.58
CA LYS A 199 18.86 9.37 -0.55
C LYS A 199 19.97 10.36 -0.86
N LYS A 200 19.70 11.36 -1.69
CA LYS A 200 20.67 12.41 -2.08
C LYS A 200 20.92 13.45 -0.97
N ARG A 201 19.98 13.59 -0.04
CA ARG A 201 20.08 14.59 1.06
C ARG A 201 20.81 14.06 2.31
N LYS A 202 21.44 12.90 2.26
CA LYS A 202 22.35 12.35 3.26
C LYS A 202 23.78 12.43 2.79
#